data_c32d8114878d07b2ec729cc4bf0ba46b
#
_entry.id   c32d8114878d07b2ec729cc4bf0ba46b
#
_cell.length_a   1.000
_cell.length_b   1.000
_cell.length_c   1.000
_cell.angle_alpha   90.00
_cell.angle_beta   90.00
_cell.angle_gamma   90.00
#
_symmetry.space_group_name_H-M   'P 1'
#
loop_
_entity.id
_entity.type
_entity.pdbx_description
1 polymer ?
#
loop_
_entity_poly.entity_id
_entity_poly.type
_entity_poly.pdbx_seq_one_letter_code
_entity_poly.pdbx_strand_id
1 'polypeptide(L)'
;MDLDRLKVNRTGDHAQSFMITDEVLGTVEPGKRYRITLNGLVLTDADISQNFKHKRQVKTPANIQFHGVWITTEDTKATDANILGGSGTLQINQTELCIPEVVATAENLSFYGAKLVQLGDIIEFETTEALPVTITRVGSSYVEHYLKVENKGGGAYIEYHDRPHLHLPTDKSTSGSMIIGHSFDNKYTLSAFKIPFGYGIYTPPNLLHADAFLVGKFLVIYSVTEHFSTVIFRSPNHELVDVNIGAS
;
A
#
# COMPACT_ATOMS: atom_id res chain seq x y z
N MET A 1 14.55 -6.96 -16.05
CA MET A 1 13.32 -7.19 -15.24
C MET A 1 12.26 -7.75 -16.17
N ASP A 2 11.67 -8.89 -15.86
CA ASP A 2 10.57 -9.47 -16.64
C ASP A 2 9.27 -8.79 -16.24
N LEU A 3 8.84 -7.80 -17.05
CA LEU A 3 7.66 -6.99 -16.77
C LEU A 3 6.35 -7.80 -16.83
N ASP A 4 6.34 -8.96 -17.48
CA ASP A 4 5.16 -9.82 -17.53
C ASP A 4 4.87 -10.52 -16.20
N ARG A 5 5.89 -10.72 -15.37
CA ARG A 5 5.72 -11.23 -13.99
C ARG A 5 5.10 -10.22 -13.02
N LEU A 6 5.02 -8.95 -13.43
CA LEU A 6 4.47 -7.85 -12.61
C LEU A 6 2.98 -7.62 -12.86
N LYS A 7 2.40 -8.32 -13.83
CA LYS A 7 0.98 -8.19 -14.15
C LYS A 7 0.15 -9.01 -13.18
N VAL A 8 -0.59 -8.32 -12.34
CA VAL A 8 -1.58 -8.94 -11.48
C VAL A 8 -2.85 -9.16 -12.25
N ASN A 9 -3.38 -10.35 -12.14
CA ASN A 9 -4.67 -10.69 -12.71
C ASN A 9 -5.44 -11.60 -11.74
N ARG A 10 -6.14 -10.98 -10.79
CA ARG A 10 -7.05 -11.67 -9.87
C ARG A 10 -8.46 -11.51 -10.37
N THR A 11 -8.99 -12.56 -10.95
CA THR A 11 -10.37 -12.62 -11.46
C THR A 11 -11.22 -13.52 -10.58
N GLY A 12 -12.45 -13.10 -10.32
CA GLY A 12 -13.47 -13.94 -9.67
C GLY A 12 -14.34 -14.68 -10.67
N ASP A 13 -15.24 -15.50 -10.14
CA ASP A 13 -16.32 -16.09 -10.93
C ASP A 13 -17.15 -14.97 -11.56
N HIS A 14 -17.62 -15.20 -12.80
CA HIS A 14 -18.42 -14.24 -13.59
C HIS A 14 -17.67 -13.01 -14.12
N ALA A 15 -16.41 -13.16 -14.52
CA ALA A 15 -15.62 -12.10 -15.17
C ALA A 15 -15.43 -10.82 -14.32
N GLN A 16 -15.61 -10.89 -13.00
CA GLN A 16 -15.26 -9.80 -12.12
C GLN A 16 -13.74 -9.78 -11.88
N SER A 17 -13.13 -8.67 -12.25
CA SER A 17 -11.73 -8.42 -11.94
C SER A 17 -11.62 -7.89 -10.51
N PHE A 18 -10.96 -8.64 -9.63
CA PHE A 18 -10.73 -8.18 -8.26
C PHE A 18 -9.56 -7.20 -8.20
N MET A 19 -8.45 -7.55 -8.84
CA MET A 19 -7.30 -6.67 -8.97
C MET A 19 -6.58 -7.00 -10.28
N ILE A 20 -6.34 -5.99 -11.10
CA ILE A 20 -5.70 -6.15 -12.42
C ILE A 20 -4.67 -5.04 -12.62
N THR A 21 -3.49 -5.43 -13.10
CA THR A 21 -2.57 -4.49 -13.74
C THR A 21 -3.06 -4.23 -15.17
N ASP A 22 -3.66 -3.08 -15.39
CA ASP A 22 -4.17 -2.67 -16.71
C ASP A 22 -3.00 -2.40 -17.68
N GLU A 23 -1.92 -1.77 -17.19
CA GLU A 23 -0.80 -1.33 -18.01
C GLU A 23 0.50 -1.27 -17.19
N VAL A 24 1.62 -1.58 -17.85
CA VAL A 24 2.97 -1.32 -17.34
C VAL A 24 3.54 -0.16 -18.13
N LEU A 25 3.78 0.96 -17.46
CA LEU A 25 4.21 2.23 -18.10
C LEU A 25 5.74 2.35 -18.27
N GLY A 26 6.49 1.49 -17.61
CA GLY A 26 7.96 1.52 -17.59
C GLY A 26 8.52 1.36 -16.19
N THR A 27 9.67 1.97 -15.95
CA THR A 27 10.37 1.91 -14.66
C THR A 27 10.83 3.28 -14.20
N VAL A 28 10.96 3.47 -12.89
CA VAL A 28 11.77 4.54 -12.31
C VAL A 28 13.15 4.00 -11.97
N GLU A 29 14.17 4.82 -12.21
CA GLU A 29 15.59 4.49 -12.04
C GLU A 29 16.15 5.15 -10.78
N PRO A 30 17.10 4.52 -10.08
CA PRO A 30 17.80 5.13 -8.94
C PRO A 30 18.44 6.46 -9.29
N GLY A 31 18.32 7.46 -8.39
CA GLY A 31 18.94 8.77 -8.54
C GLY A 31 18.36 9.62 -9.66
N LYS A 32 17.25 9.21 -10.27
CA LYS A 32 16.52 10.00 -11.27
C LYS A 32 15.33 10.71 -10.66
N ARG A 33 15.01 11.86 -11.23
CA ARG A 33 13.87 12.69 -10.80
C ARG A 33 12.73 12.58 -11.79
N TYR A 34 11.54 12.51 -11.27
CA TYR A 34 10.33 12.33 -12.07
C TYR A 34 9.26 13.34 -11.66
N ARG A 35 8.63 13.93 -12.68
CA ARG A 35 7.40 14.71 -12.50
C ARG A 35 6.20 13.77 -12.48
N ILE A 36 5.38 13.89 -11.46
CA ILE A 36 4.14 13.11 -11.31
C ILE A 36 3.07 13.66 -12.25
N THR A 37 2.48 12.78 -13.07
CA THR A 37 1.34 13.10 -13.94
C THR A 37 0.24 12.05 -13.80
N LEU A 38 -0.96 12.32 -14.31
CA LEU A 38 -2.05 11.32 -14.33
C LEU A 38 -1.76 10.12 -15.23
N ASN A 39 -0.88 10.29 -16.22
CA ASN A 39 -0.55 9.27 -17.21
C ASN A 39 0.79 8.58 -16.93
N GLY A 40 1.38 8.80 -15.76
CA GLY A 40 2.66 8.20 -15.40
C GLY A 40 3.67 9.20 -14.83
N LEU A 41 4.93 8.84 -14.91
CA LEU A 41 6.06 9.60 -14.40
C LEU A 41 6.92 10.08 -15.57
N VAL A 42 7.23 11.37 -15.59
CA VAL A 42 8.04 11.98 -16.66
C VAL A 42 9.41 12.34 -16.11
N LEU A 43 10.45 11.75 -16.68
CA LEU A 43 11.85 12.05 -16.34
C LEU A 43 12.14 13.55 -16.51
N THR A 44 12.85 14.16 -15.56
CA THR A 44 13.15 15.58 -15.57
C THR A 44 14.44 15.90 -14.81
N ASP A 45 15.13 16.95 -15.24
CA ASP A 45 16.30 17.51 -14.54
C ASP A 45 15.93 18.62 -13.54
N ALA A 46 14.64 18.97 -13.43
CA ALA A 46 14.19 20.00 -12.53
C ALA A 46 14.37 19.59 -11.05
N ASP A 47 14.41 20.59 -10.18
CA ASP A 47 14.62 20.35 -8.75
C ASP A 47 13.44 19.62 -8.10
N ILE A 48 13.75 18.76 -7.13
CA ILE A 48 12.75 18.08 -6.31
C ILE A 48 11.86 19.12 -5.62
N SER A 49 10.56 18.92 -5.68
CA SER A 49 9.56 19.81 -5.10
C SER A 49 9.79 20.05 -3.62
N GLN A 50 9.63 21.29 -3.18
CA GLN A 50 9.91 21.69 -1.79
C GLN A 50 8.98 21.00 -0.79
N ASN A 51 7.72 20.78 -1.14
CA ASN A 51 6.76 20.03 -0.31
C ASN A 51 7.17 18.55 -0.08
N PHE A 52 7.94 17.98 -0.98
CA PHE A 52 8.50 16.64 -0.82
C PHE A 52 9.77 16.62 0.07
N LYS A 53 10.57 17.69 0.03
CA LYS A 53 11.81 17.81 0.82
C LYS A 53 11.58 18.16 2.28
N HIS A 54 10.63 19.04 2.56
CA HIS A 54 10.44 19.59 3.90
C HIS A 54 9.66 18.66 4.82
N LYS A 55 10.17 18.50 6.06
CA LYS A 55 9.36 17.92 7.15
C LYS A 55 8.18 18.84 7.42
N ARG A 56 6.99 18.29 7.41
CA ARG A 56 5.77 18.98 7.79
C ARG A 56 5.56 18.95 9.30
N GLN A 57 4.72 19.86 9.79
CA GLN A 57 4.21 19.75 11.14
C GLN A 57 3.50 18.42 11.28
N VAL A 58 3.84 17.65 12.33
CA VAL A 58 3.22 16.35 12.58
C VAL A 58 1.90 16.56 13.29
N LYS A 59 0.84 15.96 12.76
CA LYS A 59 -0.47 15.87 13.40
C LYS A 59 -0.84 14.39 13.56
N THR A 60 -1.11 13.97 14.80
CA THR A 60 -1.59 12.63 15.07
C THR A 60 -2.99 12.43 14.45
N PRO A 61 -3.15 11.52 13.48
CA PRO A 61 -4.47 11.20 12.94
C PRO A 61 -5.29 10.37 13.93
N ALA A 62 -6.60 10.26 13.69
CA ALA A 62 -7.38 9.20 14.33
C ALA A 62 -6.75 7.86 13.98
N ASN A 63 -6.52 7.02 14.99
CA ASN A 63 -5.83 5.75 14.86
C ASN A 63 -6.38 4.72 15.83
N ILE A 64 -6.15 3.44 15.52
CA ILE A 64 -6.34 2.35 16.46
C ILE A 64 -4.98 1.90 16.99
N GLN A 65 -4.96 1.50 18.27
CA GLN A 65 -3.78 0.92 18.90
C GLN A 65 -4.13 -0.44 19.48
N PHE A 66 -3.26 -1.41 19.24
CA PHE A 66 -3.40 -2.76 19.77
C PHE A 66 -2.04 -3.43 19.95
N HIS A 67 -2.01 -4.50 20.73
CA HIS A 67 -0.84 -5.37 20.85
C HIS A 67 -0.99 -6.58 19.94
N GLY A 68 0.11 -7.00 19.31
CA GLY A 68 0.13 -8.19 18.47
C GLY A 68 1.53 -8.77 18.38
N VAL A 69 1.62 -10.04 17.98
CA VAL A 69 2.87 -10.73 17.75
C VAL A 69 3.05 -10.95 16.25
N TRP A 70 4.10 -10.39 15.68
CA TRP A 70 4.48 -10.58 14.28
C TRP A 70 5.23 -11.89 14.13
N ILE A 71 4.62 -12.85 13.46
CA ILE A 71 5.17 -14.19 13.21
C ILE A 71 5.43 -14.31 11.71
N THR A 72 6.70 -14.31 11.34
CA THR A 72 7.12 -14.52 9.94
C THR A 72 7.12 -16.00 9.59
N THR A 73 6.88 -16.32 8.32
CA THR A 73 7.15 -17.64 7.76
C THR A 73 8.33 -17.53 6.82
N GLU A 74 9.36 -18.34 7.03
CA GLU A 74 10.57 -18.34 6.21
C GLU A 74 10.40 -19.01 4.84
N ASP A 75 9.28 -19.71 4.58
CA ASP A 75 9.19 -20.73 3.53
C ASP A 75 8.29 -20.40 2.34
N THR A 76 7.76 -19.20 2.22
CA THR A 76 6.82 -18.94 1.12
C THR A 76 7.40 -17.95 0.13
N LYS A 77 7.84 -18.47 -1.01
CA LYS A 77 8.20 -17.64 -2.17
C LYS A 77 6.93 -17.12 -2.82
N ALA A 78 6.81 -15.81 -2.94
CA ALA A 78 5.73 -15.20 -3.71
C ALA A 78 5.80 -15.65 -5.16
N THR A 79 4.72 -16.23 -5.62
CA THR A 79 4.49 -16.48 -7.04
C THR A 79 3.72 -15.35 -7.70
N ASP A 80 3.22 -14.39 -6.90
CA ASP A 80 2.35 -13.30 -7.32
C ASP A 80 2.90 -11.98 -6.76
N ALA A 81 3.18 -11.02 -7.63
CA ALA A 81 3.79 -9.72 -7.30
C ALA A 81 2.97 -8.84 -6.34
N ASN A 82 1.69 -9.14 -6.12
CA ASN A 82 0.82 -8.35 -5.24
C ASN A 82 0.51 -9.00 -3.90
N ILE A 83 0.86 -10.24 -3.73
CA ILE A 83 1.01 -10.84 -2.42
C ILE A 83 2.47 -11.21 -2.35
N LEU A 84 3.26 -10.32 -1.83
CA LEU A 84 4.66 -10.58 -1.59
C LEU A 84 4.75 -11.77 -0.62
N GLY A 85 5.07 -12.91 -1.16
CA GLY A 85 5.35 -14.12 -0.42
C GLY A 85 4.17 -14.70 0.31
N GLY A 86 4.42 -15.80 0.93
CA GLY A 86 3.51 -16.36 1.88
C GLY A 86 3.42 -15.46 3.10
N SER A 87 2.21 -15.30 3.52
CA SER A 87 1.94 -14.47 4.66
C SER A 87 2.30 -15.19 5.95
N GLY A 88 3.06 -14.50 6.79
CA GLY A 88 3.11 -14.79 8.21
C GLY A 88 1.78 -14.43 8.89
N THR A 89 1.82 -14.36 10.19
CA THR A 89 0.65 -14.03 11.01
C THR A 89 0.96 -12.84 11.91
N LEU A 90 0.08 -11.83 11.91
CA LEU A 90 0.00 -10.87 13.01
C LEU A 90 -1.08 -11.35 13.97
N GLN A 91 -0.62 -12.01 15.04
CA GLN A 91 -1.51 -12.57 16.04
C GLN A 91 -1.96 -11.47 17.01
N ILE A 92 -3.29 -11.26 17.10
CA ILE A 92 -3.90 -10.27 17.99
C ILE A 92 -5.07 -10.88 18.78
N ASN A 93 -5.31 -10.37 19.98
CA ASN A 93 -6.38 -10.89 20.87
C ASN A 93 -7.77 -10.30 20.54
N GLN A 94 -8.06 -10.08 19.27
CA GLN A 94 -9.29 -9.50 18.77
C GLN A 94 -9.81 -10.33 17.62
N THR A 95 -11.11 -10.42 17.46
CA THR A 95 -11.78 -11.07 16.32
C THR A 95 -12.21 -10.08 15.25
N GLU A 96 -12.26 -8.80 15.61
CA GLU A 96 -12.58 -7.68 14.74
C GLU A 96 -11.64 -6.51 15.01
N LEU A 97 -11.27 -5.78 13.95
CA LEU A 97 -10.43 -4.59 14.01
C LEU A 97 -11.03 -3.51 13.12
N CYS A 98 -11.50 -2.42 13.70
CA CYS A 98 -12.00 -1.26 12.95
C CYS A 98 -10.91 -0.18 12.91
N ILE A 99 -10.33 0.05 11.73
CA ILE A 99 -9.26 1.05 11.53
C ILE A 99 -9.90 2.38 11.14
N PRO A 100 -9.67 3.49 11.90
CA PRO A 100 -10.25 4.79 11.60
C PRO A 100 -9.81 5.31 10.23
N GLU A 101 -10.78 5.76 9.41
CA GLU A 101 -10.52 6.43 8.15
C GLU A 101 -10.26 7.94 8.38
N VAL A 102 -9.20 8.45 7.76
CA VAL A 102 -8.87 9.87 7.75
C VAL A 102 -8.49 10.31 6.33
N VAL A 103 -8.72 11.58 6.01
CA VAL A 103 -8.25 12.14 4.74
C VAL A 103 -6.72 12.29 4.79
N ALA A 104 -6.03 11.84 3.75
CA ALA A 104 -4.58 12.00 3.63
C ALA A 104 -4.22 13.49 3.55
N THR A 105 -3.46 13.98 4.52
CA THR A 105 -2.82 15.30 4.53
C THR A 105 -1.33 15.15 4.80
N ALA A 106 -0.55 16.14 4.44
CA ALA A 106 0.90 16.09 4.68
C ALA A 106 1.23 15.95 6.17
N GLU A 107 0.46 16.61 7.04
CA GLU A 107 0.63 16.57 8.49
C GLU A 107 0.29 15.20 9.09
N ASN A 108 -0.83 14.60 8.65
CA ASN A 108 -1.28 13.30 9.15
C ASN A 108 -0.34 12.17 8.69
N LEU A 109 0.09 12.19 7.42
CA LEU A 109 1.02 11.22 6.88
C LEU A 109 2.41 11.32 7.52
N SER A 110 2.86 12.55 7.84
CA SER A 110 4.14 12.77 8.52
C SER A 110 4.22 12.11 9.90
N PHE A 111 3.08 11.85 10.56
CA PHE A 111 3.05 11.09 11.82
C PHE A 111 3.61 9.66 11.65
N TYR A 112 3.38 9.04 10.50
CA TYR A 112 3.91 7.72 10.18
C TYR A 112 5.21 7.74 9.38
N GLY A 113 5.66 8.92 8.92
CA GLY A 113 6.83 9.05 8.04
C GLY A 113 6.50 8.93 6.55
N ALA A 114 5.23 8.74 6.17
CA ALA A 114 4.78 8.80 4.80
C ALA A 114 4.71 10.26 4.29
N LYS A 115 4.66 10.44 2.97
CA LYS A 115 4.60 11.75 2.35
C LYS A 115 3.38 11.89 1.45
N LEU A 116 2.69 13.03 1.53
CA LEU A 116 1.71 13.42 0.53
C LEU A 116 2.45 14.02 -0.66
N VAL A 117 2.15 13.51 -1.85
CA VAL A 117 2.63 14.07 -3.11
C VAL A 117 1.45 14.60 -3.91
N GLN A 118 1.69 15.55 -4.79
CA GLN A 118 0.66 16.19 -5.62
C GLN A 118 1.00 16.03 -7.09
N LEU A 119 -0.02 16.03 -7.96
CA LEU A 119 0.19 16.11 -9.40
C LEU A 119 1.04 17.35 -9.74
N GLY A 120 2.06 17.14 -10.56
CA GLY A 120 3.07 18.13 -10.93
C GLY A 120 4.29 18.15 -10.02
N ASP A 121 4.26 17.53 -8.87
CA ASP A 121 5.44 17.40 -8.01
C ASP A 121 6.56 16.65 -8.72
N ILE A 122 7.79 17.05 -8.38
CA ILE A 122 9.01 16.40 -8.81
C ILE A 122 9.59 15.67 -7.62
N ILE A 123 9.75 14.35 -7.75
CA ILE A 123 10.22 13.47 -6.70
C ILE A 123 11.39 12.61 -7.20
N GLU A 124 12.14 12.09 -6.25
CA GLU A 124 13.15 11.04 -6.43
C GLU A 124 12.78 9.88 -5.51
N PHE A 125 12.85 8.66 -6.03
CA PHE A 125 12.50 7.47 -5.26
C PHE A 125 13.71 6.97 -4.47
N GLU A 126 13.50 6.65 -3.21
CA GLU A 126 14.50 6.07 -2.31
C GLU A 126 14.73 4.59 -2.66
N THR A 127 15.41 4.33 -3.76
CA THR A 127 15.65 2.98 -4.28
C THR A 127 17.07 2.83 -4.82
N THR A 128 17.60 1.61 -4.76
CA THR A 128 18.89 1.22 -5.35
C THR A 128 18.72 0.47 -6.68
N GLU A 129 17.48 0.12 -7.03
CA GLU A 129 17.14 -0.63 -8.25
C GLU A 129 15.98 0.03 -8.97
N ALA A 130 15.81 -0.32 -10.24
CA ALA A 130 14.67 0.14 -11.02
C ALA A 130 13.37 -0.46 -10.47
N LEU A 131 12.33 0.38 -10.31
CA LEU A 131 11.01 -0.05 -9.85
C LEU A 131 9.98 0.11 -10.97
N PRO A 132 9.09 -0.87 -11.17
CA PRO A 132 8.05 -0.79 -12.18
C PRO A 132 7.00 0.26 -11.83
N VAL A 133 6.52 0.91 -12.87
CA VAL A 133 5.41 1.88 -12.85
C VAL A 133 4.23 1.25 -13.56
N THR A 134 3.10 1.14 -12.89
CA THR A 134 1.91 0.49 -13.45
C THR A 134 0.67 1.33 -13.28
N ILE A 135 -0.33 1.02 -14.09
CA ILE A 135 -1.72 1.36 -13.82
C ILE A 135 -2.40 0.10 -13.30
N THR A 136 -2.83 0.14 -12.06
CA THR A 136 -3.51 -0.98 -11.40
C THR A 136 -4.93 -0.59 -11.02
N ARG A 137 -5.87 -1.51 -11.26
CA ARG A 137 -7.27 -1.35 -10.91
C ARG A 137 -7.68 -2.37 -9.88
N VAL A 138 -8.36 -1.90 -8.82
CA VAL A 138 -8.92 -2.71 -7.75
C VAL A 138 -10.43 -2.58 -7.77
N GLY A 139 -11.13 -3.69 -7.86
CA GLY A 139 -12.59 -3.74 -7.85
C GLY A 139 -13.18 -3.56 -6.45
N SER A 140 -14.37 -2.99 -6.36
CA SER A 140 -15.07 -2.78 -5.06
C SER A 140 -15.41 -4.08 -4.33
N SER A 141 -15.48 -5.19 -5.04
CA SER A 141 -15.74 -6.52 -4.45
C SER A 141 -14.49 -7.27 -3.99
N TYR A 142 -13.30 -6.70 -4.22
CA TYR A 142 -12.02 -7.37 -3.92
C TYR A 142 -11.90 -7.75 -2.44
N VAL A 143 -12.18 -6.83 -1.55
CA VAL A 143 -12.04 -7.06 -0.10
C VAL A 143 -12.93 -8.21 0.36
N GLU A 144 -14.23 -8.15 0.08
CA GLU A 144 -15.21 -9.09 0.63
C GLU A 144 -15.22 -10.45 -0.10
N HIS A 145 -14.96 -10.47 -1.42
CA HIS A 145 -15.11 -11.68 -2.22
C HIS A 145 -13.78 -12.37 -2.55
N TYR A 146 -12.66 -11.75 -2.20
CA TYR A 146 -11.33 -12.31 -2.40
C TYR A 146 -10.48 -12.20 -1.14
N LEU A 147 -10.16 -10.99 -0.68
CA LEU A 147 -9.18 -10.74 0.39
C LEU A 147 -9.58 -11.45 1.69
N LYS A 148 -10.80 -11.24 2.18
CA LYS A 148 -11.32 -11.83 3.43
C LYS A 148 -11.73 -13.30 3.30
N VAL A 149 -11.62 -13.91 2.15
CA VAL A 149 -11.97 -15.32 1.92
C VAL A 149 -10.76 -16.21 2.19
N GLU A 150 -10.87 -17.12 3.17
CA GLU A 150 -9.78 -17.96 3.69
C GLU A 150 -9.01 -18.70 2.60
N ASN A 151 -9.71 -19.31 1.65
CA ASN A 151 -9.09 -20.09 0.57
C ASN A 151 -8.80 -19.29 -0.71
N LYS A 152 -8.81 -17.94 -0.63
CA LYS A 152 -8.43 -17.03 -1.72
C LYS A 152 -7.35 -16.07 -1.25
N GLY A 153 -7.72 -14.89 -0.76
CA GLY A 153 -6.80 -13.89 -0.22
C GLY A 153 -6.27 -14.21 1.18
N GLY A 154 -6.94 -15.09 1.90
CA GLY A 154 -6.50 -15.60 3.21
C GLY A 154 -6.66 -14.63 4.37
N GLY A 155 -7.21 -13.43 4.16
CA GLY A 155 -7.47 -12.40 5.17
C GLY A 155 -6.85 -11.04 4.87
N ALA A 156 -7.25 -10.04 5.63
CA ALA A 156 -6.59 -8.74 5.58
C ALA A 156 -5.14 -8.84 6.05
N TYR A 157 -4.26 -8.13 5.38
CA TYR A 157 -2.81 -8.15 5.65
C TYR A 157 -2.26 -6.77 5.96
N ILE A 158 -1.06 -6.76 6.52
CA ILE A 158 -0.16 -5.61 6.58
C ILE A 158 1.26 -6.08 6.27
N GLU A 159 2.05 -5.21 5.67
CA GLU A 159 3.40 -5.55 5.21
C GLU A 159 4.38 -4.40 5.36
N TYR A 160 5.65 -4.74 5.27
CA TYR A 160 6.74 -3.80 5.01
C TYR A 160 7.77 -4.44 4.08
N HIS A 161 8.52 -3.62 3.38
CA HIS A 161 9.62 -4.03 2.50
C HIS A 161 10.63 -2.89 2.34
N ASP A 162 11.81 -3.22 1.83
CA ASP A 162 12.94 -2.29 1.69
C ASP A 162 12.86 -1.36 0.47
N ARG A 163 11.72 -1.31 -0.21
CA ARG A 163 11.47 -0.44 -1.37
C ARG A 163 10.32 0.54 -1.09
N PRO A 164 10.36 1.73 -1.71
CA PRO A 164 9.25 2.67 -1.59
C PRO A 164 8.06 2.26 -2.47
N HIS A 165 6.86 2.72 -2.08
CA HIS A 165 5.66 2.70 -2.92
C HIS A 165 5.16 4.11 -3.24
N LEU A 166 4.39 4.22 -4.31
CA LEU A 166 3.54 5.35 -4.61
C LEU A 166 2.17 4.82 -5.03
N HIS A 167 1.10 5.36 -4.44
CA HIS A 167 -0.27 5.15 -4.87
C HIS A 167 -0.92 6.49 -5.17
N LEU A 168 -1.33 6.70 -6.43
CA LEU A 168 -1.95 7.95 -6.88
C LEU A 168 -3.23 7.63 -7.69
N PRO A 169 -4.41 8.11 -7.25
CA PRO A 169 -5.65 7.99 -8.00
C PRO A 169 -5.54 8.58 -9.41
N THR A 170 -5.91 7.83 -10.45
CA THR A 170 -5.88 8.31 -11.83
C THR A 170 -7.21 8.94 -12.28
N ASP A 171 -8.28 8.73 -11.52
CA ASP A 171 -9.58 9.34 -11.77
C ASP A 171 -10.32 9.67 -10.45
N LYS A 172 -11.43 10.41 -10.57
CA LYS A 172 -12.22 10.88 -9.42
C LYS A 172 -13.14 9.81 -8.82
N SER A 173 -13.31 8.67 -9.47
CA SER A 173 -14.17 7.59 -8.98
C SER A 173 -13.47 6.66 -8.01
N THR A 174 -12.17 6.83 -7.79
CA THR A 174 -11.41 6.07 -6.80
C THR A 174 -11.93 6.30 -5.39
N SER A 175 -11.91 5.26 -4.59
CA SER A 175 -12.36 5.25 -3.21
C SER A 175 -11.55 4.25 -2.39
N GLY A 176 -12.01 3.98 -1.17
CA GLY A 176 -11.28 3.14 -0.24
C GLY A 176 -10.08 3.85 0.36
N SER A 177 -9.28 3.12 1.12
CA SER A 177 -8.22 3.70 1.93
C SER A 177 -6.97 2.83 1.96
N MET A 178 -5.82 3.45 2.04
CA MET A 178 -4.53 2.80 2.29
C MET A 178 -4.26 2.78 3.79
N ILE A 179 -4.03 1.60 4.35
CA ILE A 179 -3.62 1.47 5.75
C ILE A 179 -2.14 1.82 5.85
N ILE A 180 -1.81 2.67 6.83
CA ILE A 180 -0.43 3.00 7.18
C ILE A 180 -0.28 2.89 8.68
N GLY A 181 0.87 2.38 9.12
CA GLY A 181 1.14 2.17 10.52
C GLY A 181 2.60 2.24 10.91
N HIS A 182 2.81 2.14 12.19
CA HIS A 182 4.10 1.85 12.80
C HIS A 182 3.92 0.90 13.98
N SER A 183 4.99 0.24 14.37
CA SER A 183 5.02 -0.62 15.55
C SER A 183 6.19 -0.25 16.44
N PHE A 184 6.00 -0.38 17.73
CA PHE A 184 7.03 -0.28 18.75
C PHE A 184 6.70 -1.23 19.90
N ASP A 185 7.61 -2.13 20.23
CA ASP A 185 7.45 -3.10 21.32
C ASP A 185 6.13 -3.89 21.25
N ASN A 186 5.88 -4.50 20.08
CA ASN A 186 4.65 -5.25 19.79
C ASN A 186 3.34 -4.44 19.91
N LYS A 187 3.42 -3.14 20.07
CA LYS A 187 2.28 -2.23 19.99
C LYS A 187 2.20 -1.62 18.61
N TYR A 188 1.08 -1.81 17.95
CA TYR A 188 0.79 -1.31 16.61
C TYR A 188 -0.12 -0.10 16.69
N THR A 189 0.14 0.88 15.82
CA THR A 189 -0.70 2.07 15.64
C THR A 189 -1.03 2.19 14.16
N LEU A 190 -2.31 2.10 13.78
CA LEU A 190 -2.74 2.10 12.39
C LEU A 190 -3.80 3.18 12.14
N SER A 191 -3.75 3.77 10.94
CA SER A 191 -4.79 4.63 10.36
C SER A 191 -5.04 4.22 8.91
N ALA A 192 -6.26 4.40 8.43
CA ALA A 192 -6.63 4.21 7.03
C ALA A 192 -6.74 5.57 6.34
N PHE A 193 -5.99 5.78 5.27
CA PHE A 193 -5.88 7.06 4.59
C PHE A 193 -6.64 7.06 3.27
N LYS A 194 -7.72 7.85 3.21
CA LYS A 194 -8.39 8.16 1.95
C LYS A 194 -7.52 9.13 1.14
N ILE A 195 -7.22 8.77 -0.11
CA ILE A 195 -6.35 9.55 -1.00
C ILE A 195 -7.22 10.49 -1.83
N PRO A 196 -7.15 11.82 -1.66
CA PRO A 196 -7.88 12.77 -2.51
C PRO A 196 -7.37 12.71 -3.96
N PHE A 197 -8.29 12.86 -4.93
CA PHE A 197 -7.89 12.98 -6.33
C PHE A 197 -6.94 14.18 -6.54
N GLY A 198 -5.91 13.98 -7.33
CA GLY A 198 -4.83 14.96 -7.53
C GLY A 198 -3.66 14.83 -6.55
N TYR A 199 -3.79 13.94 -5.58
CA TYR A 199 -2.73 13.63 -4.61
C TYR A 199 -2.42 12.13 -4.63
N GLY A 200 -1.24 11.79 -4.12
CA GLY A 200 -0.81 10.41 -3.90
C GLY A 200 -0.13 10.25 -2.55
N ILE A 201 -0.02 9.01 -2.10
CA ILE A 201 0.75 8.65 -0.92
C ILE A 201 2.06 8.00 -1.36
N TYR A 202 3.16 8.59 -0.95
CA TYR A 202 4.49 7.98 -1.02
C TYR A 202 4.80 7.32 0.32
N THR A 203 4.99 6.01 0.31
CA THR A 203 5.48 5.24 1.46
C THR A 203 6.97 4.97 1.30
N PRO A 204 7.82 5.48 2.22
CA PRO A 204 9.25 5.17 2.18
C PRO A 204 9.51 3.69 2.49
N PRO A 205 10.74 3.21 2.23
CA PRO A 205 11.15 1.86 2.64
C PRO A 205 10.88 1.57 4.11
N ASN A 206 10.50 0.32 4.40
CA ASN A 206 10.25 -0.22 5.75
C ASN A 206 9.08 0.41 6.52
N LEU A 207 8.22 1.17 5.87
CA LEU A 207 6.99 1.65 6.49
C LEU A 207 5.92 0.56 6.45
N LEU A 208 5.24 0.31 7.58
CA LEU A 208 4.09 -0.60 7.63
C LEU A 208 2.93 -0.03 6.82
N HIS A 209 2.40 -0.82 5.89
CA HIS A 209 1.28 -0.42 5.04
C HIS A 209 0.47 -1.61 4.52
N ALA A 210 -0.74 -1.31 4.01
CA ALA A 210 -1.52 -2.21 3.16
C ALA A 210 -2.38 -1.39 2.20
N ASP A 211 -2.39 -1.77 0.94
CA ASP A 211 -3.12 -1.11 -0.14
C ASP A 211 -4.42 -1.85 -0.55
N ALA A 212 -4.66 -3.00 0.07
CA ALA A 212 -5.76 -3.91 -0.27
C ALA A 212 -7.17 -3.30 -0.17
N PHE A 213 -7.34 -2.23 0.63
CA PHE A 213 -8.63 -1.55 0.80
C PHE A 213 -8.82 -0.36 -0.16
N LEU A 214 -7.90 -0.13 -1.07
CA LEU A 214 -8.07 0.83 -2.16
C LEU A 214 -9.06 0.29 -3.19
N VAL A 215 -9.85 1.16 -3.81
CA VAL A 215 -10.82 0.81 -4.86
C VAL A 215 -10.74 1.81 -6.01
N GLY A 216 -10.69 1.30 -7.24
CA GLY A 216 -10.60 2.10 -8.44
C GLY A 216 -9.27 1.95 -9.15
N LYS A 217 -8.86 2.98 -9.88
CA LYS A 217 -7.69 2.96 -10.77
C LYS A 217 -6.58 3.86 -10.23
N PHE A 218 -5.40 3.28 -10.06
CA PHE A 218 -4.24 3.95 -9.47
C PHE A 218 -3.00 3.83 -10.36
N LEU A 219 -2.23 4.91 -10.42
CA LEU A 219 -0.82 4.84 -10.77
C LEU A 219 -0.08 4.30 -9.55
N VAL A 220 0.64 3.20 -9.75
CA VAL A 220 1.34 2.50 -8.66
C VAL A 220 2.81 2.29 -9.03
N ILE A 221 3.70 2.60 -8.09
CA ILE A 221 5.07 2.13 -8.11
C ILE A 221 5.13 0.90 -7.23
N TYR A 222 5.46 -0.23 -7.83
CA TYR A 222 5.55 -1.49 -7.13
C TYR A 222 6.89 -1.71 -6.45
N SER A 223 6.85 -2.53 -5.42
CA SER A 223 8.04 -3.13 -4.83
C SER A 223 8.29 -4.50 -5.44
N VAL A 224 9.45 -4.67 -6.04
CA VAL A 224 9.97 -5.99 -6.40
C VAL A 224 11.22 -6.19 -5.57
N THR A 225 11.14 -7.01 -4.52
CA THR A 225 12.24 -7.24 -3.58
C THR A 225 12.12 -8.60 -2.93
N GLU A 226 13.24 -9.14 -2.47
CA GLU A 226 13.29 -10.33 -1.62
C GLU A 226 13.28 -9.95 -0.12
N HIS A 227 13.39 -8.66 0.21
CA HIS A 227 13.42 -8.14 1.57
C HIS A 227 12.06 -7.54 1.96
N PHE A 228 11.15 -8.40 2.31
CA PHE A 228 9.80 -8.03 2.71
C PHE A 228 9.28 -8.95 3.81
N SER A 229 8.22 -8.53 4.47
CA SER A 229 7.43 -9.37 5.35
C SER A 229 5.97 -8.95 5.28
N THR A 230 5.11 -9.89 4.91
CA THR A 230 3.66 -9.74 4.87
C THR A 230 3.03 -10.66 5.92
N VAL A 231 2.08 -10.16 6.68
CA VAL A 231 1.36 -10.93 7.71
C VAL A 231 -0.14 -10.71 7.59
N ILE A 232 -0.91 -11.76 7.83
CA ILE A 232 -2.36 -11.73 7.91
C ILE A 232 -2.78 -11.58 9.37
N PHE A 233 -3.79 -10.75 9.64
CA PHE A 233 -4.37 -10.59 10.97
C PHE A 233 -5.12 -11.86 11.39
N ARG A 234 -4.68 -12.50 12.48
CA ARG A 234 -5.31 -13.70 13.02
C ARG A 234 -5.44 -13.63 14.54
N SER A 235 -6.48 -14.29 15.05
CA SER A 235 -6.64 -14.52 16.48
C SER A 235 -5.60 -15.57 16.99
N PRO A 236 -5.45 -15.73 18.32
CA PRO A 236 -4.61 -16.80 18.87
C PRO A 236 -5.03 -18.21 18.47
N ASN A 237 -6.30 -18.39 18.09
CA ASN A 237 -6.84 -19.65 17.57
C ASN A 237 -6.66 -19.82 16.06
N HIS A 238 -5.84 -18.96 15.42
CA HIS A 238 -5.62 -18.90 13.97
C HIS A 238 -6.84 -18.55 13.10
N GLU A 239 -7.92 -18.08 13.70
CA GLU A 239 -9.09 -17.58 12.96
C GLU A 239 -8.79 -16.21 12.34
N LEU A 240 -9.39 -15.92 11.19
CA LEU A 240 -9.27 -14.61 10.58
C LEU A 240 -9.86 -13.51 11.45
N VAL A 241 -9.14 -12.42 11.57
CA VAL A 241 -9.68 -11.18 12.16
C VAL A 241 -10.43 -10.41 11.09
N ASP A 242 -11.66 -10.01 11.37
CA ASP A 242 -12.43 -9.16 10.47
C ASP A 242 -11.94 -7.71 10.56
N VAL A 243 -11.14 -7.31 9.56
CA VAL A 243 -10.58 -5.95 9.49
C VAL A 243 -11.49 -5.09 8.64
N ASN A 244 -11.98 -4.02 9.23
CA ASN A 244 -12.88 -3.04 8.60
C ASN A 244 -12.28 -1.64 8.66
N ILE A 245 -12.65 -0.80 7.68
CA ILE A 245 -12.34 0.63 7.68
C ILE A 245 -13.59 1.37 8.15
N GLY A 246 -13.48 2.11 9.24
CA GLY A 246 -14.57 2.84 9.84
C GLY A 246 -14.40 4.36 9.71
N ALA A 247 -15.52 5.10 9.58
CA ALA A 247 -15.51 6.54 9.70
C ALA A 247 -15.05 6.96 11.12
N SER A 248 -14.11 7.89 11.19
CA SER A 248 -13.61 8.47 12.45
C SER A 248 -14.59 9.49 13.01
#